data_eabc5d6bd2baaea00b1d07d523806219
#
_entry.id   eabc5d6bd2baaea00b1d07d523806219
#
_cell.length_a   1.000
_cell.length_b   1.000
_cell.length_c   1.000
_cell.angle_alpha   90.00
_cell.angle_beta   90.00
_cell.angle_gamma   90.00
#
_symmetry.space_group_name_H-M   'P 1'
#
loop_
_entity.id
_entity.type
_entity.pdbx_description
1 polymer ?
#
loop_
_entity_poly.entity_id
_entity_poly.type
_entity_poly.pdbx_seq_one_letter_code
_entity_poly.pdbx_strand_id
1 'polypeptide(L)'
;MPATEQSKVDPSQLGYRPCVGAMILNRDGLIWIGRRFDAPGDAEGRGTWWQMPQGGVDDGEDPALAVFREVAEETGIASIEMLAEIGGPYTYDLPADLIGKVLGGKYRGQRQRWFALRFTGDASEINL
;
A
#
# COMPACT_ATOMS: atom_id res chain seq x y z
N MET A 1 -27.43 9.50 -26.84
CA MET A 1 -26.91 9.30 -25.46
C MET A 1 -25.48 9.80 -25.39
N PRO A 2 -25.24 10.78 -24.58
CA PRO A 2 -23.88 11.31 -24.48
C PRO A 2 -22.92 10.29 -23.90
N ALA A 3 -21.78 10.15 -24.55
CA ALA A 3 -20.73 9.27 -24.06
C ALA A 3 -20.19 9.71 -22.67
N THR A 4 -20.36 10.98 -22.36
CA THR A 4 -19.90 11.53 -21.07
C THR A 4 -20.58 10.88 -19.87
N GLU A 5 -21.82 10.46 -20.00
CA GLU A 5 -22.51 9.77 -18.92
C GLU A 5 -21.93 8.39 -18.68
N GLN A 6 -21.47 7.74 -19.74
CA GLN A 6 -20.86 6.42 -19.65
C GLN A 6 -19.48 6.47 -19.02
N SER A 7 -18.79 7.61 -19.16
CA SER A 7 -17.47 7.79 -18.58
C SER A 7 -17.49 8.22 -17.13
N LYS A 8 -18.67 8.61 -16.63
CA LYS A 8 -18.80 9.01 -15.22
C LYS A 8 -19.01 7.78 -14.36
N VAL A 9 -18.28 7.75 -13.28
CA VAL A 9 -18.38 6.69 -12.31
C VAL A 9 -18.98 7.27 -11.04
N ASP A 10 -20.04 6.63 -10.55
CA ASP A 10 -20.66 7.00 -9.28
C ASP A 10 -19.85 6.33 -8.16
N PRO A 11 -19.15 7.11 -7.31
CA PRO A 11 -18.33 6.53 -6.25
C PRO A 11 -19.12 5.65 -5.28
N SER A 12 -20.41 5.93 -5.08
CA SER A 12 -21.23 5.12 -4.19
C SER A 12 -21.46 3.71 -4.69
N GLN A 13 -21.21 3.47 -5.99
CA GLN A 13 -21.34 2.16 -6.60
C GLN A 13 -20.04 1.35 -6.55
N LEU A 14 -18.95 1.95 -6.13
CA LEU A 14 -17.65 1.31 -6.07
C LEU A 14 -17.28 0.94 -4.63
N GLY A 15 -16.59 -0.18 -4.50
CA GLY A 15 -16.02 -0.58 -3.23
C GLY A 15 -14.62 -0.02 -3.01
N TYR A 16 -14.02 -0.41 -1.90
CA TYR A 16 -12.63 -0.07 -1.57
C TYR A 16 -11.71 -1.23 -1.92
N ARG A 17 -10.52 -0.90 -2.42
CA ARG A 17 -9.50 -1.91 -2.70
C ARG A 17 -8.89 -2.38 -1.37
N PRO A 18 -8.92 -3.69 -1.09
CA PRO A 18 -8.26 -4.22 0.10
C PRO A 18 -6.75 -4.06 -0.04
N CYS A 19 -6.12 -3.44 0.95
CA CYS A 19 -4.69 -3.20 0.98
C CYS A 19 -4.11 -3.53 2.35
N VAL A 20 -2.82 -3.77 2.37
CA VAL A 20 -2.06 -3.97 3.60
C VAL A 20 -0.89 -3.01 3.65
N GLY A 21 -0.48 -2.65 4.85
CA GLY A 21 0.72 -1.86 5.08
C GLY A 21 1.56 -2.51 6.17
N ALA A 22 2.87 -2.29 6.09
CA ALA A 22 3.82 -2.88 7.01
C ALA A 22 4.61 -1.81 7.76
N MET A 23 4.54 -1.86 9.08
CA MET A 23 5.44 -1.11 9.95
C MET A 23 6.54 -2.07 10.38
N ILE A 24 7.70 -1.98 9.74
CA ILE A 24 8.82 -2.90 9.99
C ILE A 24 9.77 -2.25 10.98
N LEU A 25 9.94 -2.91 12.14
CA LEU A 25 10.79 -2.44 13.22
C LEU A 25 12.09 -3.25 13.25
N ASN A 26 13.23 -2.55 13.35
CA ASN A 26 14.50 -3.21 13.57
C ASN A 26 14.77 -3.40 15.08
N ARG A 27 15.96 -3.92 15.40
CA ARG A 27 16.34 -4.18 16.80
C ARG A 27 16.37 -2.93 17.66
N ASP A 28 16.63 -1.78 17.05
CA ASP A 28 16.73 -0.50 17.76
C ASP A 28 15.38 0.22 17.83
N GLY A 29 14.33 -0.42 17.36
CA GLY A 29 12.99 0.19 17.35
C GLY A 29 12.79 1.22 16.25
N LEU A 30 13.68 1.26 15.26
CA LEU A 30 13.53 2.16 14.13
C LEU A 30 12.64 1.53 13.07
N ILE A 31 11.87 2.37 12.40
CA ILE A 31 10.92 1.94 11.38
C ILE A 31 11.54 2.11 9.99
N TRP A 32 11.40 1.07 9.16
CA TRP A 32 11.85 1.14 7.78
C TRP A 32 10.91 2.00 6.96
N ILE A 33 11.46 2.97 6.23
CA ILE A 33 10.71 3.75 5.24
C ILE A 33 11.50 3.81 3.95
N GLY A 34 10.78 3.83 2.83
CA GLY A 34 11.37 3.94 1.51
C GLY A 34 11.00 5.23 0.83
N ARG A 35 11.92 5.73 0.01
CA ARG A 35 11.68 6.91 -0.78
C ARG A 35 11.04 6.52 -2.10
N ARG A 36 9.97 7.19 -2.43
CA ARG A 36 9.22 6.92 -3.63
C ARG A 36 9.66 7.83 -4.76
N PHE A 37 10.01 7.24 -5.92
CA PHE A 37 10.44 8.02 -7.08
C PHE A 37 9.31 8.40 -8.03
N ASP A 38 8.24 7.64 -8.03
CA ASP A 38 7.14 7.77 -8.98
C ASP A 38 5.91 8.46 -8.38
N ALA A 39 6.07 9.12 -7.24
CA ALA A 39 4.95 9.79 -6.59
C ALA A 39 4.41 10.92 -7.46
N PRO A 40 3.09 11.08 -7.55
CA PRO A 40 2.50 12.22 -8.27
C PRO A 40 3.00 13.54 -7.71
N GLY A 41 3.38 14.47 -8.59
CA GLY A 41 3.92 15.76 -8.19
C GLY A 41 5.41 15.78 -7.92
N ASP A 42 6.08 14.63 -7.94
CA ASP A 42 7.53 14.54 -7.76
C ASP A 42 8.20 14.35 -9.13
N ALA A 43 7.94 15.28 -10.04
CA ALA A 43 8.35 15.18 -11.44
C ALA A 43 9.86 15.09 -11.62
N GLU A 44 10.65 15.58 -10.65
CA GLU A 44 12.10 15.59 -10.73
C GLU A 44 12.75 14.46 -9.94
N GLY A 45 11.94 13.56 -9.36
CA GLY A 45 12.45 12.42 -8.62
C GLY A 45 13.24 12.82 -7.39
N ARG A 46 12.92 13.94 -6.78
CA ARG A 46 13.64 14.45 -5.61
C ARG A 46 13.37 13.63 -4.36
N GLY A 47 12.38 12.75 -4.41
CA GLY A 47 12.11 11.84 -3.32
C GLY A 47 11.61 12.51 -2.07
N THR A 48 10.65 13.42 -2.22
CA THR A 48 10.01 14.05 -1.08
C THR A 48 8.93 13.16 -0.45
N TRP A 49 8.66 12.03 -1.08
CA TRP A 49 7.61 11.10 -0.67
C TRP A 49 8.23 9.87 -0.02
N TRP A 50 8.11 9.79 1.29
CA TRP A 50 8.58 8.65 2.06
C TRP A 50 7.40 7.85 2.57
N GLN A 51 7.49 6.54 2.50
CA GLN A 51 6.39 5.70 2.96
C GLN A 51 6.88 4.35 3.47
N MET A 52 6.04 3.73 4.29
CA MET A 52 6.21 2.34 4.68
C MET A 52 5.71 1.44 3.56
N PRO A 53 6.19 0.18 3.47
CA PRO A 53 5.72 -0.74 2.44
C PRO A 53 4.20 -0.95 2.52
N GLN A 54 3.57 -0.97 1.37
CA GLN A 54 2.13 -1.21 1.27
C GLN A 54 1.76 -1.70 -0.12
N GLY A 55 0.65 -2.42 -0.20
CA GLY A 55 0.18 -2.91 -1.48
C GLY A 55 -1.17 -3.59 -1.39
N GLY A 56 -1.68 -4.04 -2.52
CA GLY A 56 -2.98 -4.68 -2.60
C GLY A 56 -2.98 -6.12 -2.13
N VAL A 57 -4.14 -6.55 -1.65
CA VAL A 57 -4.41 -7.94 -1.30
C VAL A 57 -5.04 -8.60 -2.53
N ASP A 58 -4.49 -9.73 -2.96
CA ASP A 58 -5.05 -10.48 -4.09
C ASP A 58 -6.34 -11.19 -3.68
N ASP A 59 -7.17 -11.50 -4.66
CA ASP A 59 -8.43 -12.20 -4.40
C ASP A 59 -8.16 -13.52 -3.68
N GLY A 60 -8.84 -13.71 -2.54
CA GLY A 60 -8.70 -14.92 -1.75
C GLY A 60 -7.44 -15.00 -0.90
N GLU A 61 -6.59 -13.99 -0.97
CA GLU A 61 -5.36 -13.96 -0.19
C GLU A 61 -5.65 -13.50 1.24
N ASP A 62 -5.03 -14.18 2.22
CA ASP A 62 -5.08 -13.74 3.62
C ASP A 62 -4.28 -12.43 3.75
N PRO A 63 -4.87 -11.37 4.33
CA PRO A 63 -4.14 -10.11 4.50
C PRO A 63 -2.81 -10.25 5.26
N ALA A 64 -2.73 -11.12 6.26
CA ALA A 64 -1.48 -11.36 6.98
C ALA A 64 -0.40 -11.97 6.07
N LEU A 65 -0.78 -12.81 5.12
CA LEU A 65 0.15 -13.34 4.12
C LEU A 65 0.48 -12.30 3.06
N ALA A 66 -0.49 -11.48 2.70
CA ALA A 66 -0.29 -10.42 1.72
C ALA A 66 0.79 -9.44 2.16
N VAL A 67 0.83 -9.09 3.45
CA VAL A 67 1.83 -8.14 3.95
C VAL A 67 3.24 -8.71 3.83
N PHE A 68 3.44 -10.00 4.08
CA PHE A 68 4.75 -10.65 3.87
C PHE A 68 5.16 -10.61 2.40
N ARG A 69 4.23 -10.90 1.51
CA ARG A 69 4.48 -10.86 0.07
C ARG A 69 4.84 -9.46 -0.40
N GLU A 70 4.08 -8.46 0.01
CA GLU A 70 4.34 -7.08 -0.39
C GLU A 70 5.68 -6.57 0.13
N VAL A 71 6.04 -6.91 1.37
CA VAL A 71 7.35 -6.55 1.91
C VAL A 71 8.46 -7.18 1.07
N ALA A 72 8.34 -8.45 0.74
CA ALA A 72 9.35 -9.13 -0.07
C ALA A 72 9.48 -8.52 -1.46
N GLU A 73 8.35 -8.21 -2.11
CA GLU A 73 8.34 -7.60 -3.44
C GLU A 73 8.96 -6.20 -3.45
N GLU A 74 8.68 -5.41 -2.44
CA GLU A 74 9.13 -4.01 -2.41
C GLU A 74 10.53 -3.83 -1.85
N THR A 75 10.96 -4.70 -0.96
CA THR A 75 12.21 -4.48 -0.22
C THR A 75 13.20 -5.63 -0.30
N GLY A 76 12.78 -6.80 -0.74
CA GLY A 76 13.61 -8.01 -0.69
C GLY A 76 13.69 -8.65 0.69
N ILE A 77 13.05 -8.07 1.71
CA ILE A 77 13.12 -8.58 3.07
C ILE A 77 12.23 -9.81 3.23
N ALA A 78 12.81 -10.89 3.73
CA ALA A 78 12.11 -12.11 4.07
C ALA A 78 12.21 -12.47 5.56
N SER A 79 13.22 -11.96 6.25
CA SER A 79 13.46 -12.25 7.66
C SER A 79 12.65 -11.32 8.55
N ILE A 80 11.35 -11.61 8.63
CA ILE A 80 10.41 -10.84 9.44
C ILE A 80 9.48 -11.76 10.19
N GLU A 81 9.04 -11.30 11.35
CA GLU A 81 8.00 -11.99 12.11
C GLU A 81 6.84 -11.03 12.40
N MET A 82 5.65 -11.59 12.43
CA MET A 82 4.44 -10.85 12.72
C MET A 82 4.36 -10.52 14.20
N LEU A 83 4.24 -9.23 14.54
CA LEU A 83 4.01 -8.80 15.91
C LEU A 83 2.54 -8.62 16.21
N ALA A 84 1.85 -7.84 15.39
CA ALA A 84 0.43 -7.56 15.61
C ALA A 84 -0.18 -6.88 14.40
N GLU A 85 -1.50 -6.97 14.28
CA GLU A 85 -2.26 -6.05 13.44
C GLU A 85 -2.52 -4.79 14.28
N ILE A 86 -2.20 -3.62 13.72
CA ILE A 86 -2.20 -2.36 14.46
C ILE A 86 -3.29 -1.43 13.94
N GLY A 87 -4.32 -1.22 14.76
CA GLY A 87 -5.40 -0.33 14.43
C GLY A 87 -6.16 -0.69 13.16
N GLY A 88 -7.06 0.19 12.77
CA GLY A 88 -7.80 0.03 11.53
C GLY A 88 -8.92 -0.99 11.57
N PRO A 89 -9.40 -1.39 10.39
CA PRO A 89 -8.94 -0.91 9.07
C PRO A 89 -9.19 0.58 8.87
N TYR A 90 -8.34 1.18 8.07
CA TYR A 90 -8.46 2.59 7.70
C TYR A 90 -8.89 2.68 6.25
N THR A 91 -9.89 3.51 5.99
CA THR A 91 -10.35 3.74 4.61
C THR A 91 -10.08 5.19 4.22
N TYR A 92 -9.71 5.39 2.96
CA TYR A 92 -9.70 6.72 2.39
C TYR A 92 -10.25 6.66 0.96
N ASP A 93 -10.85 7.76 0.56
CA ASP A 93 -11.39 7.89 -0.78
C ASP A 93 -10.38 8.55 -1.70
N LEU A 94 -10.39 8.13 -2.97
CA LEU A 94 -9.64 8.82 -4.00
C LEU A 94 -10.23 10.21 -4.22
N PRO A 95 -9.41 11.21 -4.61
CA PRO A 95 -9.94 12.45 -5.14
C PRO A 95 -10.92 12.16 -6.26
N ALA A 96 -11.99 12.94 -6.34
CA ALA A 96 -13.08 12.69 -7.29
C ALA A 96 -12.59 12.59 -8.75
N ASP A 97 -11.58 13.38 -9.10
CA ASP A 97 -11.03 13.40 -10.45
C ASP A 97 -10.19 12.17 -10.79
N LEU A 98 -9.79 11.38 -9.79
CA LEU A 98 -9.02 10.16 -10.01
C LEU A 98 -9.88 8.90 -10.03
N ILE A 99 -11.11 8.97 -9.56
CA ILE A 99 -12.02 7.80 -9.57
C ILE A 99 -12.29 7.40 -11.01
N GLY A 100 -12.12 6.11 -11.29
CA GLY A 100 -12.24 5.57 -12.64
C GLY A 100 -10.97 5.63 -13.46
N LYS A 101 -9.91 6.31 -12.96
CA LYS A 101 -8.65 6.49 -13.69
C LYS A 101 -7.48 5.73 -13.10
N VAL A 102 -7.49 5.52 -11.79
CA VAL A 102 -6.43 4.78 -11.09
C VAL A 102 -7.01 3.56 -10.40
N LEU A 103 -6.18 2.69 -9.88
CA LEU A 103 -6.58 1.43 -9.25
C LEU A 103 -7.45 0.58 -10.17
N GLY A 104 -7.13 0.57 -11.47
CA GLY A 104 -7.88 -0.18 -12.47
C GLY A 104 -9.26 0.38 -12.76
N GLY A 105 -9.60 1.55 -12.26
CA GLY A 105 -10.89 2.18 -12.45
C GLY A 105 -12.03 1.54 -11.67
N LYS A 106 -11.73 0.61 -10.74
CA LYS A 106 -12.73 -0.24 -10.10
C LYS A 106 -13.09 0.18 -8.67
N TYR A 107 -12.33 1.08 -8.08
CA TYR A 107 -12.46 1.37 -6.66
C TYR A 107 -12.63 2.85 -6.41
N ARG A 108 -13.34 3.17 -5.32
CA ARG A 108 -13.47 4.54 -4.85
C ARG A 108 -12.31 4.98 -3.96
N GLY A 109 -11.50 4.03 -3.51
CA GLY A 109 -10.40 4.29 -2.61
C GLY A 109 -9.81 2.98 -2.11
N GLN A 110 -9.16 3.04 -0.97
CA GLN A 110 -8.52 1.88 -0.37
C GLN A 110 -9.01 1.66 1.05
N ARG A 111 -9.07 0.39 1.44
CA ARG A 111 -9.25 -0.03 2.82
C ARG A 111 -7.95 -0.70 3.25
N GLN A 112 -7.26 -0.11 4.21
CA GLN A 112 -5.92 -0.53 4.60
C GLN A 112 -5.95 -1.21 5.95
N ARG A 113 -5.30 -2.37 6.03
CA ARG A 113 -5.00 -3.06 7.28
C ARG A 113 -3.50 -2.97 7.50
N TRP A 114 -3.10 -2.53 8.69
CA TRP A 114 -1.69 -2.31 9.00
C TRP A 114 -1.18 -3.32 10.01
N PHE A 115 0.05 -3.79 9.78
CA PHE A 115 0.69 -4.80 10.59
C PHE A 115 2.05 -4.32 11.06
N ALA A 116 2.36 -4.60 12.32
CA ALA A 116 3.69 -4.37 12.87
C ALA A 116 4.49 -5.66 12.70
N LEU A 117 5.67 -5.54 12.12
CA LEU A 117 6.57 -6.66 11.83
C LEU A 117 7.93 -6.38 12.45
N ARG A 118 8.60 -7.42 12.95
CA ARG A 118 9.97 -7.32 13.43
C ARG A 118 10.93 -7.83 12.38
N PHE A 119 11.91 -7.02 12.02
CA PHE A 119 12.99 -7.44 11.14
C PHE A 119 14.02 -8.25 11.94
N THR A 120 14.24 -9.49 11.54
CA THR A 120 15.15 -10.41 12.24
C THR A 120 16.42 -10.69 11.45
N GLY A 121 16.54 -10.16 10.25
CA GLY A 121 17.73 -10.30 9.41
C GLY A 121 18.71 -9.13 9.56
N ASP A 122 19.55 -8.97 8.58
CA ASP A 122 20.44 -7.83 8.50
C ASP A 122 20.20 -7.02 7.23
N ALA A 123 20.82 -5.84 7.16
CA ALA A 123 20.57 -4.90 6.08
C ALA A 123 20.92 -5.42 4.69
N SER A 124 21.71 -6.49 4.58
CA SER A 124 22.08 -7.09 3.30
C SER A 124 20.87 -7.70 2.58
N GLU A 125 19.79 -8.00 3.27
CA GLU A 125 18.57 -8.47 2.62
C GLU A 125 17.85 -7.41 1.83
N ILE A 126 18.06 -6.14 2.14
CA ILE A 126 17.32 -5.06 1.50
C ILE A 126 17.81 -4.91 0.07
N ASN A 127 16.90 -5.11 -0.86
CA ASN A 127 17.17 -5.02 -2.29
C ASN A 127 16.01 -4.30 -2.97
N LEU A 128 16.23 -3.07 -3.32
CA LEU A 128 15.22 -2.20 -3.91
C LEU A 128 15.22 -2.23 -5.43
#